data_28ec429f4f07694dc5211f39e0e7288d
#
_entry.id   28ec429f4f07694dc5211f39e0e7288d
#
_cell.length_a   1.000
_cell.length_b   1.000
_cell.length_c   1.000
_cell.angle_alpha   90.00
_cell.angle_beta   90.00
_cell.angle_gamma   90.00
#
_symmetry.space_group_name_H-M   'P 1'
#
loop_
_entity.id
_entity.type
_entity.pdbx_description
1 polymer ?
#
loop_
_entity_poly.entity_id
_entity_poly.type
_entity_poly.pdbx_seq_one_letter_code
_entity_poly.pdbx_strand_id
1 'polypeptide(L)'
;MGKKCLVQAADQPYLGGSVSAKCNFYDQEWECVVTITVPYSAVLDELEAEAIHIYRETAAAFKNPVLLYSIGKDSSVLLHLAIKAFHPAPLPFPVMHIDTSWKFREMIEFRDKRAKDLSLDLRIAQNKAALTEGVTPFTHGTHEYTRIMKTVALREGIDQYGFDAAIGGARRDEERSRAKERIFSLREPGHRWEPRKQRPEFWRTANTQLAPGQSMRVFPLSNWTELDVWRYIERENIEIPSLYFAKERPVVQRDGALIMVDDERFPLNEGEVPVMKSVRFRTLGCYPLSGAVESTADNLADLIVEMESSKISERAGRLIDGEGGGSMEAKKAEGYF
;
A
#
# COMPACT_ATOMS: atom_id res chain seq x y z
N MET A 1 1.15 -51.81 -3.13
CA MET A 1 2.05 -51.01 -2.26
C MET A 1 2.06 -49.58 -2.74
N GLY A 2 1.28 -48.71 -2.09
CA GLY A 2 1.17 -47.30 -2.46
C GLY A 2 2.32 -46.48 -1.84
N LYS A 3 3.19 -45.93 -2.68
CA LYS A 3 4.21 -44.96 -2.24
C LYS A 3 3.50 -43.64 -1.85
N LYS A 4 3.49 -43.27 -0.57
CA LYS A 4 3.09 -41.92 -0.16
C LYS A 4 4.27 -40.98 -0.38
N CYS A 5 4.10 -40.01 -1.27
CA CYS A 5 5.06 -38.93 -1.44
C CYS A 5 4.45 -37.65 -0.83
N LEU A 6 5.05 -37.14 0.24
CA LEU A 6 4.70 -35.85 0.83
C LEU A 6 5.59 -34.78 0.16
N VAL A 7 4.96 -33.81 -0.48
CA VAL A 7 5.64 -32.61 -0.99
C VAL A 7 5.49 -31.52 0.05
N GLN A 8 6.59 -31.11 0.65
CA GLN A 8 6.64 -29.98 1.57
C GLN A 8 7.34 -28.81 0.89
N ALA A 9 6.67 -27.68 0.78
CA ALA A 9 7.30 -26.43 0.39
C ALA A 9 8.04 -25.87 1.63
N ALA A 10 9.34 -25.63 1.50
CA ALA A 10 10.12 -24.98 2.55
C ALA A 10 10.25 -23.48 2.23
N ASP A 11 9.68 -22.66 3.07
CA ASP A 11 9.89 -21.22 3.07
C ASP A 11 11.30 -20.92 3.62
N GLN A 12 12.28 -20.93 2.74
CA GLN A 12 13.61 -20.37 3.02
C GLN A 12 13.98 -19.40 1.90
N PRO A 13 14.05 -18.09 2.16
CA PRO A 13 14.10 -17.06 1.12
C PRO A 13 15.46 -16.81 0.44
N TYR A 14 16.53 -17.52 0.73
CA TYR A 14 17.86 -16.99 0.44
C TYR A 14 18.82 -17.82 -0.43
N LEU A 15 18.41 -18.95 -0.98
CA LEU A 15 19.30 -19.77 -1.82
C LEU A 15 18.61 -20.14 -3.13
N GLY A 16 19.37 -20.13 -4.22
CA GLY A 16 18.90 -20.53 -5.55
C GLY A 16 18.11 -21.83 -5.51
N GLY A 17 17.01 -21.88 -6.27
CA GLY A 17 16.04 -22.98 -6.23
C GLY A 17 16.70 -24.35 -6.29
N SER A 18 16.38 -25.17 -5.34
CA SER A 18 16.86 -26.54 -5.28
C SER A 18 15.71 -27.50 -5.04
N VAL A 19 15.80 -28.66 -5.66
CA VAL A 19 14.90 -29.78 -5.36
C VAL A 19 15.72 -30.78 -4.56
N SER A 20 15.35 -31.01 -3.31
CA SER A 20 15.95 -32.06 -2.49
C SER A 20 14.89 -33.10 -2.11
N ALA A 21 15.24 -34.37 -2.24
CA ALA A 21 14.42 -35.46 -1.77
C ALA A 21 15.15 -36.20 -0.64
N LYS A 22 14.52 -36.30 0.53
CA LYS A 22 14.97 -37.19 1.59
C LYS A 22 14.00 -38.36 1.67
N CYS A 23 14.51 -39.56 1.49
CA CYS A 23 13.75 -40.79 1.63
C CYS A 23 14.25 -41.54 2.86
N ASN A 24 13.37 -41.81 3.81
CA ASN A 24 13.65 -42.61 4.98
C ASN A 24 12.78 -43.88 4.94
N PHE A 25 13.33 -44.96 5.47
CA PHE A 25 12.63 -46.24 5.55
C PHE A 25 12.21 -46.51 6.99
N TYR A 26 10.89 -46.50 7.25
CA TYR A 26 10.30 -46.76 8.54
C TYR A 26 9.23 -47.87 8.40
N ASP A 27 9.18 -48.81 9.31
CA ASP A 27 8.16 -49.86 9.43
C ASP A 27 7.74 -50.51 8.09
N GLN A 28 8.73 -50.90 7.27
CA GLN A 28 8.55 -51.51 5.94
C GLN A 28 7.95 -50.60 4.87
N GLU A 29 7.84 -49.30 5.09
CA GLU A 29 7.39 -48.31 4.10
C GLU A 29 8.47 -47.23 3.84
N TRP A 30 8.57 -46.81 2.56
CA TRP A 30 9.41 -45.69 2.16
C TRP A 30 8.62 -44.39 2.26
N GLU A 31 9.08 -43.51 3.12
CA GLU A 31 8.62 -42.12 3.18
C GLU A 31 9.62 -41.21 2.46
N CYS A 32 9.18 -40.58 1.36
CA CYS A 32 10.00 -39.63 0.60
C CYS A 32 9.41 -38.22 0.77
N VAL A 33 10.19 -37.31 1.38
CA VAL A 33 9.86 -35.91 1.45
C VAL A 33 10.63 -35.19 0.35
N VAL A 34 9.90 -34.62 -0.62
CA VAL A 34 10.48 -33.76 -1.67
C VAL A 34 10.33 -32.33 -1.22
N THR A 35 11.44 -31.65 -0.97
CA THR A 35 11.49 -30.23 -0.66
C THR A 35 11.86 -29.46 -1.92
N ILE A 36 10.97 -28.57 -2.37
CA ILE A 36 11.21 -27.68 -3.48
C ILE A 36 11.42 -26.28 -2.90
N THR A 37 12.61 -25.74 -3.08
CA THR A 37 12.90 -24.35 -2.72
C THR A 37 12.80 -23.49 -3.97
N VAL A 38 11.85 -22.59 -4.02
CA VAL A 38 11.71 -21.62 -5.11
C VAL A 38 12.58 -20.41 -4.79
N PRO A 39 13.44 -19.92 -5.72
CA PRO A 39 14.16 -18.67 -5.49
C PRO A 39 13.20 -17.52 -5.28
N TYR A 40 13.49 -16.64 -4.32
CA TYR A 40 12.65 -15.47 -4.04
C TYR A 40 12.52 -14.54 -5.27
N SER A 41 13.54 -14.48 -6.12
CA SER A 41 13.47 -13.77 -7.41
C SER A 41 12.34 -14.29 -8.31
N ALA A 42 12.11 -15.60 -8.37
CA ALA A 42 11.03 -16.18 -9.17
C ALA A 42 9.64 -15.83 -8.60
N VAL A 43 9.50 -15.72 -7.29
CA VAL A 43 8.25 -15.23 -6.67
C VAL A 43 7.98 -13.79 -7.08
N LEU A 44 8.98 -12.92 -7.04
CA LEU A 44 8.83 -11.53 -7.49
C LEU A 44 8.50 -11.42 -8.98
N ASP A 45 9.05 -12.33 -9.82
CA ASP A 45 8.74 -12.37 -11.25
C ASP A 45 7.28 -12.74 -11.51
N GLU A 46 6.73 -13.70 -10.75
CA GLU A 46 5.32 -14.07 -10.84
C GLU A 46 4.40 -12.93 -10.37
N LEU A 47 4.73 -12.29 -9.25
CA LEU A 47 3.97 -11.15 -8.71
C LEU A 47 3.99 -9.95 -9.67
N GLU A 48 5.14 -9.67 -10.28
CA GLU A 48 5.28 -8.64 -11.31
C GLU A 48 4.42 -8.96 -12.54
N ALA A 49 4.52 -10.19 -13.06
CA ALA A 49 3.75 -10.62 -14.22
C ALA A 49 2.22 -10.54 -13.97
N GLU A 50 1.76 -10.94 -12.78
CA GLU A 50 0.37 -10.79 -12.37
C GLU A 50 -0.05 -9.30 -12.32
N ALA A 51 0.76 -8.45 -11.69
CA ALA A 51 0.46 -7.01 -11.60
C ALA A 51 0.41 -6.35 -12.99
N ILE A 52 1.36 -6.65 -13.88
CA ILE A 52 1.38 -6.16 -15.27
C ILE A 52 0.12 -6.61 -16.02
N HIS A 53 -0.29 -7.87 -15.86
CA HIS A 53 -1.53 -8.38 -16.47
C HIS A 53 -2.74 -7.58 -15.97
N ILE A 54 -2.86 -7.36 -14.65
CA ILE A 54 -3.96 -6.60 -14.06
C ILE A 54 -4.01 -5.16 -14.61
N TYR A 55 -2.87 -4.50 -14.80
CA TYR A 55 -2.82 -3.16 -15.40
C TYR A 55 -3.34 -3.15 -16.84
N ARG A 56 -2.91 -4.12 -17.65
CA ARG A 56 -3.34 -4.23 -19.03
C ARG A 56 -4.83 -4.56 -19.17
N GLU A 57 -5.33 -5.46 -18.32
CA GLU A 57 -6.78 -5.74 -18.22
C GLU A 57 -7.57 -4.51 -17.80
N THR A 58 -7.05 -3.73 -16.84
CA THR A 58 -7.70 -2.49 -16.38
C THR A 58 -7.79 -1.48 -17.52
N ALA A 59 -6.71 -1.25 -18.25
CA ALA A 59 -6.69 -0.30 -19.36
C ALA A 59 -7.59 -0.74 -20.53
N ALA A 60 -7.74 -2.07 -20.75
CA ALA A 60 -8.59 -2.60 -21.81
C ALA A 60 -10.09 -2.59 -21.44
N ALA A 61 -10.42 -2.80 -20.16
CA ALA A 61 -11.80 -3.00 -19.71
C ALA A 61 -12.52 -1.70 -19.33
N PHE A 62 -11.80 -0.70 -18.85
CA PHE A 62 -12.38 0.55 -18.34
C PHE A 62 -12.10 1.72 -19.28
N LYS A 63 -13.08 2.64 -19.35
CA LYS A 63 -12.99 3.80 -20.25
C LYS A 63 -12.12 4.91 -19.70
N ASN A 64 -12.12 5.08 -18.38
CA ASN A 64 -11.46 6.19 -17.71
C ASN A 64 -10.85 5.75 -16.37
N PRO A 65 -9.84 4.87 -16.37
CA PRO A 65 -9.16 4.45 -15.15
C PRO A 65 -8.23 5.55 -14.62
N VAL A 66 -7.89 5.48 -13.33
CA VAL A 66 -6.93 6.37 -12.67
C VAL A 66 -6.03 5.58 -11.73
N LEU A 67 -4.74 5.93 -11.65
CA LEU A 67 -3.80 5.41 -10.65
C LEU A 67 -3.78 6.33 -9.44
N LEU A 68 -4.11 5.81 -8.25
CA LEU A 68 -4.01 6.55 -7.01
C LEU A 68 -2.57 6.54 -6.48
N TYR A 69 -2.00 7.72 -6.31
CA TYR A 69 -0.61 7.89 -5.89
C TYR A 69 -0.53 8.56 -4.52
N SER A 70 -0.34 7.77 -3.47
CA SER A 70 -0.25 8.24 -2.08
C SER A 70 1.16 8.66 -1.67
N ILE A 71 2.15 8.51 -2.55
CA ILE A 71 3.58 8.78 -2.35
C ILE A 71 4.27 7.75 -1.41
N GLY A 72 3.53 6.80 -0.85
CA GLY A 72 4.09 5.72 -0.05
C GLY A 72 4.79 4.64 -0.90
N LYS A 73 5.51 3.71 -0.24
CA LYS A 73 6.24 2.62 -0.88
C LYS A 73 5.39 1.79 -1.84
N ASP A 74 4.19 1.39 -1.40
CA ASP A 74 3.27 0.59 -2.22
C ASP A 74 2.83 1.34 -3.47
N SER A 75 2.51 2.63 -3.36
CA SER A 75 2.14 3.45 -4.53
C SER A 75 3.32 3.77 -5.45
N SER A 76 4.56 3.79 -4.93
CA SER A 76 5.76 3.91 -5.75
C SER A 76 6.01 2.64 -6.57
N VAL A 77 5.81 1.46 -5.96
CA VAL A 77 5.85 0.17 -6.68
C VAL A 77 4.73 0.11 -7.72
N LEU A 78 3.50 0.52 -7.36
CA LEU A 78 2.38 0.60 -8.32
C LEU A 78 2.73 1.47 -9.54
N LEU A 79 3.27 2.66 -9.31
CA LEU A 79 3.64 3.57 -10.40
C LEU A 79 4.72 2.95 -11.29
N HIS A 80 5.74 2.33 -10.70
CA HIS A 80 6.79 1.63 -11.44
C HIS A 80 6.23 0.50 -12.30
N LEU A 81 5.39 -0.37 -11.73
CA LEU A 81 4.73 -1.47 -12.44
C LEU A 81 3.82 -0.97 -13.56
N ALA A 82 3.09 0.13 -13.34
CA ALA A 82 2.24 0.73 -14.36
C ALA A 82 3.09 1.20 -15.56
N ILE A 83 4.19 1.91 -15.31
CA ILE A 83 5.12 2.33 -16.36
C ILE A 83 5.67 1.11 -17.11
N LYS A 84 6.12 0.08 -16.37
CA LYS A 84 6.66 -1.17 -16.96
C LYS A 84 5.61 -1.90 -17.80
N ALA A 85 4.34 -1.90 -17.38
CA ALA A 85 3.24 -2.57 -18.08
C ALA A 85 2.97 -2.02 -19.49
N PHE A 86 3.22 -0.72 -19.69
CA PHE A 86 2.92 -0.04 -20.96
C PHE A 86 4.17 0.39 -21.74
N HIS A 87 5.37 0.21 -21.16
CA HIS A 87 6.61 0.55 -21.87
C HIS A 87 6.67 -0.10 -23.27
N PRO A 88 7.11 0.63 -24.34
CA PRO A 88 7.66 1.99 -24.33
C PRO A 88 6.60 3.13 -24.46
N ALA A 89 5.31 2.80 -24.48
CA ALA A 89 4.26 3.81 -24.52
C ALA A 89 4.11 4.52 -23.16
N PRO A 90 3.62 5.78 -23.15
CA PRO A 90 3.26 6.46 -21.90
C PRO A 90 2.10 5.76 -21.20
N LEU A 91 1.88 6.11 -19.92
CA LEU A 91 0.72 5.65 -19.18
C LEU A 91 -0.58 6.05 -19.89
N PRO A 92 -1.52 5.09 -20.13
CA PRO A 92 -2.76 5.39 -20.84
C PRO A 92 -3.85 6.04 -19.95
N PHE A 93 -3.53 6.36 -18.70
CA PHE A 93 -4.46 6.96 -17.73
C PHE A 93 -3.70 7.91 -16.79
N PRO A 94 -4.41 8.90 -16.21
CA PRO A 94 -3.82 9.84 -15.28
C PRO A 94 -3.47 9.22 -13.93
N VAL A 95 -2.64 9.93 -13.18
CA VAL A 95 -2.29 9.64 -11.79
C VAL A 95 -2.98 10.66 -10.90
N MET A 96 -3.62 10.23 -9.81
CA MET A 96 -4.30 11.13 -8.89
C MET A 96 -3.72 11.05 -7.47
N HIS A 97 -3.37 12.20 -6.92
CA HIS A 97 -2.98 12.36 -5.54
C HIS A 97 -4.09 13.03 -4.73
N ILE A 98 -4.40 12.47 -3.55
CA ILE A 98 -5.32 13.10 -2.60
C ILE A 98 -4.50 13.94 -1.64
N ASP A 99 -4.59 15.24 -1.80
CA ASP A 99 -3.91 16.19 -0.94
C ASP A 99 -4.80 16.53 0.27
N THR A 100 -4.33 16.12 1.42
CA THR A 100 -5.01 16.37 2.70
C THR A 100 -4.48 17.61 3.42
N SER A 101 -3.63 18.42 2.79
CA SER A 101 -2.92 19.59 3.31
C SER A 101 -1.90 19.31 4.42
N TRP A 102 -2.08 18.26 5.21
CA TRP A 102 -1.17 17.84 6.28
C TRP A 102 -0.30 16.67 5.84
N LYS A 103 0.54 16.92 4.83
CA LYS A 103 1.56 15.97 4.35
C LYS A 103 2.94 16.44 4.80
N PHE A 104 3.87 15.50 4.99
CA PHE A 104 5.28 15.85 5.15
C PHE A 104 5.77 16.65 3.95
N ARG A 105 6.57 17.70 4.17
CA ARG A 105 7.14 18.51 3.09
C ARG A 105 7.96 17.66 2.13
N GLU A 106 8.79 16.75 2.66
CA GLU A 106 9.57 15.80 1.86
C GLU A 106 8.70 14.94 0.93
N MET A 107 7.46 14.60 1.32
CA MET A 107 6.54 13.85 0.45
C MET A 107 6.08 14.69 -0.74
N ILE A 108 5.73 15.96 -0.51
CA ILE A 108 5.25 16.85 -1.58
C ILE A 108 6.37 17.12 -2.58
N GLU A 109 7.57 17.42 -2.10
CA GLU A 109 8.76 17.62 -2.93
C GLU A 109 9.07 16.37 -3.78
N PHE A 110 9.02 15.19 -3.15
CA PHE A 110 9.22 13.92 -3.85
C PHE A 110 8.15 13.68 -4.91
N ARG A 111 6.86 13.92 -4.61
CA ARG A 111 5.75 13.80 -5.55
C ARG A 111 5.98 14.67 -6.79
N ASP A 112 6.29 15.94 -6.57
CA ASP A 112 6.43 16.91 -7.64
C ASP A 112 7.66 16.61 -8.52
N LYS A 113 8.77 16.19 -7.89
CA LYS A 113 9.95 15.69 -8.61
C LYS A 113 9.58 14.49 -9.47
N ARG A 114 8.95 13.44 -8.90
CA ARG A 114 8.58 12.22 -9.64
C ARG A 114 7.59 12.50 -10.77
N ALA A 115 6.60 13.37 -10.54
CA ALA A 115 5.64 13.75 -11.56
C ALA A 115 6.32 14.42 -12.76
N LYS A 116 7.31 15.29 -12.50
CA LYS A 116 8.09 15.95 -13.54
C LYS A 116 9.01 14.97 -14.28
N ASP A 117 9.80 14.17 -13.53
CA ASP A 117 10.79 13.26 -14.11
C ASP A 117 10.16 12.20 -15.01
N LEU A 118 8.96 11.74 -14.64
CA LEU A 118 8.20 10.72 -15.37
C LEU A 118 7.13 11.31 -16.32
N SER A 119 7.04 12.64 -16.44
CA SER A 119 6.06 13.34 -17.29
C SER A 119 4.62 12.86 -17.04
N LEU A 120 4.22 12.70 -15.75
CA LEU A 120 2.92 12.18 -15.37
C LEU A 120 1.80 13.21 -15.59
N ASP A 121 0.64 12.78 -16.08
CA ASP A 121 -0.61 13.56 -15.98
C ASP A 121 -1.11 13.46 -14.52
N LEU A 122 -0.53 14.29 -13.64
CA LEU A 122 -0.84 14.29 -12.22
C LEU A 122 -2.07 15.18 -11.94
N ARG A 123 -3.12 14.55 -11.38
CA ARG A 123 -4.32 15.22 -10.88
C ARG A 123 -4.22 15.32 -9.35
N ILE A 124 -4.50 16.49 -8.80
CA ILE A 124 -4.54 16.71 -7.34
C ILE A 124 -5.99 16.93 -6.94
N ALA A 125 -6.52 16.00 -6.13
CA ALA A 125 -7.85 16.13 -5.54
C ALA A 125 -7.73 16.60 -4.08
N GLN A 126 -8.55 17.58 -3.69
CA GLN A 126 -8.51 18.22 -2.39
C GLN A 126 -9.91 18.68 -2.00
N ASN A 127 -10.32 18.46 -0.76
CA ASN A 127 -11.56 19.03 -0.23
C ASN A 127 -11.37 20.52 0.13
N LYS A 128 -11.61 21.37 -0.86
CA LYS A 128 -11.42 22.83 -0.72
C LYS A 128 -12.38 23.47 0.28
N ALA A 129 -13.61 22.98 0.39
CA ALA A 129 -14.57 23.47 1.35
C ALA A 129 -14.08 23.26 2.78
N ALA A 130 -13.66 22.04 3.10
CA ALA A 130 -13.12 21.70 4.41
C ALA A 130 -11.84 22.48 4.77
N LEU A 131 -11.00 22.79 3.77
CA LEU A 131 -9.84 23.66 3.98
C LEU A 131 -10.24 25.09 4.36
N THR A 132 -11.25 25.63 3.69
CA THR A 132 -11.77 26.98 4.00
C THR A 132 -12.42 27.02 5.39
N GLU A 133 -13.02 25.92 5.83
CA GLU A 133 -13.59 25.75 7.17
C GLU A 133 -12.53 25.53 8.27
N GLY A 134 -11.25 25.40 7.90
CA GLY A 134 -10.16 25.22 8.85
C GLY A 134 -10.10 23.81 9.46
N VAL A 135 -10.49 22.78 8.70
CA VAL A 135 -10.43 21.38 9.14
C VAL A 135 -8.97 20.94 9.27
N THR A 136 -8.57 20.56 10.50
CA THR A 136 -7.23 20.05 10.80
C THR A 136 -7.29 18.77 11.63
N PRO A 137 -6.20 17.98 11.71
CA PRO A 137 -6.14 16.80 12.58
C PRO A 137 -6.36 17.13 14.06
N PHE A 138 -6.02 18.36 14.47
CA PHE A 138 -6.11 18.81 15.87
C PHE A 138 -7.50 19.31 16.24
N THR A 139 -8.26 19.86 15.30
CA THR A 139 -9.61 20.39 15.54
C THR A 139 -10.71 19.33 15.41
N HIS A 140 -10.48 18.29 14.59
CA HIS A 140 -11.49 17.29 14.27
C HIS A 140 -11.11 15.86 14.72
N GLY A 141 -9.90 15.67 15.24
CA GLY A 141 -9.39 14.34 15.57
C GLY A 141 -9.07 13.49 14.35
N THR A 142 -8.41 12.39 14.58
CA THR A 142 -7.82 11.54 13.54
C THR A 142 -8.86 10.96 12.59
N HIS A 143 -9.96 10.44 13.12
CA HIS A 143 -10.97 9.73 12.35
C HIS A 143 -11.75 10.69 11.44
N GLU A 144 -12.32 11.74 12.00
CA GLU A 144 -13.17 12.68 11.27
C GLU A 144 -12.36 13.49 10.24
N TYR A 145 -11.17 13.94 10.62
CA TYR A 145 -10.25 14.57 9.68
C TYR A 145 -9.94 13.66 8.48
N THR A 146 -9.63 12.38 8.72
CA THR A 146 -9.35 11.43 7.63
C THR A 146 -10.56 11.21 6.76
N ARG A 147 -11.75 11.13 7.34
CA ARG A 147 -13.02 11.02 6.61
C ARG A 147 -13.22 12.21 5.68
N ILE A 148 -13.11 13.42 6.20
CA ILE A 148 -13.37 14.66 5.46
C ILE A 148 -12.28 14.92 4.41
N MET A 149 -11.00 14.88 4.82
CA MET A 149 -9.90 15.33 3.97
C MET A 149 -9.39 14.27 3.00
N LYS A 150 -9.66 12.98 3.29
CA LYS A 150 -9.19 11.89 2.43
C LYS A 150 -10.33 11.16 1.73
N THR A 151 -11.32 10.64 2.48
CA THR A 151 -12.38 9.82 1.88
C THR A 151 -13.32 10.64 1.02
N VAL A 152 -13.78 11.79 1.50
CA VAL A 152 -14.66 12.70 0.74
C VAL A 152 -13.91 13.23 -0.48
N ALA A 153 -12.69 13.75 -0.31
CA ALA A 153 -11.88 14.26 -1.42
C ALA A 153 -11.59 13.19 -2.51
N LEU A 154 -11.38 11.94 -2.12
CA LEU A 154 -11.22 10.84 -3.06
C LEU A 154 -12.48 10.60 -3.88
N ARG A 155 -13.65 10.55 -3.23
CA ARG A 155 -14.94 10.33 -3.90
C ARG A 155 -15.27 11.48 -4.85
N GLU A 156 -15.14 12.71 -4.37
CA GLU A 156 -15.35 13.92 -5.17
C GLU A 156 -14.40 13.97 -6.37
N GLY A 157 -13.12 13.62 -6.19
CA GLY A 157 -12.16 13.57 -7.28
C GLY A 157 -12.51 12.50 -8.32
N ILE A 158 -12.97 11.32 -7.90
CA ILE A 158 -13.42 10.27 -8.82
C ILE A 158 -14.64 10.73 -9.61
N ASP A 159 -15.62 11.33 -8.95
CA ASP A 159 -16.86 11.80 -9.57
C ASP A 159 -16.59 12.99 -10.50
N GLN A 160 -15.77 13.96 -10.06
CA GLN A 160 -15.42 15.14 -10.83
C GLN A 160 -14.76 14.81 -12.18
N TYR A 161 -13.85 13.83 -12.18
CA TYR A 161 -13.17 13.42 -13.40
C TYR A 161 -13.87 12.28 -14.14
N GLY A 162 -14.93 11.72 -13.58
CA GLY A 162 -15.70 10.62 -14.17
C GLY A 162 -14.92 9.32 -14.26
N PHE A 163 -14.03 9.04 -13.30
CA PHE A 163 -13.25 7.81 -13.28
C PHE A 163 -14.13 6.59 -12.96
N ASP A 164 -14.06 5.58 -13.80
CA ASP A 164 -14.82 4.33 -13.66
C ASP A 164 -14.00 3.21 -12.97
N ALA A 165 -12.68 3.33 -12.96
CA ALA A 165 -11.79 2.45 -12.20
C ALA A 165 -10.69 3.23 -11.48
N ALA A 166 -10.39 2.87 -10.22
CA ALA A 166 -9.30 3.46 -9.46
C ALA A 166 -8.35 2.38 -8.95
N ILE A 167 -7.10 2.47 -9.37
CA ILE A 167 -6.03 1.51 -9.07
C ILE A 167 -5.32 1.94 -7.80
N GLY A 168 -5.14 1.03 -6.84
CA GLY A 168 -4.52 1.32 -5.57
C GLY A 168 -3.66 0.20 -5.00
N GLY A 169 -2.83 0.55 -4.01
CA GLY A 169 -1.78 -0.30 -3.45
C GLY A 169 -2.19 -1.16 -2.26
N ALA A 170 -3.48 -1.41 -2.06
CA ALA A 170 -3.90 -2.25 -0.96
C ALA A 170 -3.48 -3.72 -1.17
N ARG A 171 -2.99 -4.34 -0.09
CA ARG A 171 -2.53 -5.73 -0.06
C ARG A 171 -3.37 -6.54 0.93
N ARG A 172 -3.60 -7.82 0.63
CA ARG A 172 -4.31 -8.73 1.55
C ARG A 172 -3.56 -8.95 2.85
N ASP A 173 -2.25 -8.83 2.82
CA ASP A 173 -1.36 -8.97 3.98
C ASP A 173 -1.49 -7.82 5.01
N GLU A 174 -1.96 -6.64 4.60
CA GLU A 174 -2.04 -5.47 5.48
C GLU A 174 -2.95 -5.68 6.71
N GLU A 175 -4.12 -6.31 6.47
CA GLU A 175 -5.11 -6.54 7.52
C GLU A 175 -6.21 -7.54 7.10
N ARG A 176 -6.95 -8.10 8.08
CA ARG A 176 -7.98 -9.12 7.84
C ARG A 176 -9.10 -8.66 6.90
N SER A 177 -9.51 -7.40 6.95
CA SER A 177 -10.58 -6.91 6.08
C SER A 177 -10.14 -6.82 4.62
N ARG A 178 -8.85 -6.64 4.36
CA ARG A 178 -8.26 -6.66 3.02
C ARG A 178 -8.26 -8.04 2.39
N ALA A 179 -8.14 -9.10 3.19
CA ALA A 179 -8.21 -10.48 2.70
C ALA A 179 -9.56 -10.82 2.02
N LYS A 180 -10.63 -10.11 2.37
CA LYS A 180 -11.95 -10.27 1.75
C LYS A 180 -12.13 -9.49 0.46
N GLU A 181 -11.24 -8.57 0.14
CA GLU A 181 -11.31 -7.72 -1.05
C GLU A 181 -10.80 -8.47 -2.27
N ARG A 182 -11.45 -8.25 -3.42
CA ARG A 182 -11.04 -8.82 -4.70
C ARG A 182 -9.99 -7.94 -5.35
N ILE A 183 -9.24 -8.50 -6.30
CA ILE A 183 -8.32 -7.73 -7.15
C ILE A 183 -9.13 -6.68 -7.92
N PHE A 184 -10.24 -7.12 -8.55
CA PHE A 184 -11.23 -6.22 -9.15
C PHE A 184 -12.43 -6.10 -8.20
N SER A 185 -12.38 -5.12 -7.31
CA SER A 185 -13.34 -4.94 -6.22
C SER A 185 -14.43 -3.95 -6.62
N LEU A 186 -15.66 -4.47 -6.82
CA LEU A 186 -16.82 -3.70 -7.26
C LEU A 186 -17.23 -2.70 -6.17
N ARG A 187 -17.58 -1.48 -6.62
CA ARG A 187 -18.23 -0.45 -5.82
C ARG A 187 -19.63 -0.16 -6.36
N GLU A 188 -20.58 -0.20 -5.46
CA GLU A 188 -21.97 0.20 -5.72
C GLU A 188 -22.08 1.73 -5.85
N PRO A 189 -23.21 2.26 -6.37
CA PRO A 189 -23.43 3.70 -6.41
C PRO A 189 -23.13 4.38 -5.07
N GLY A 190 -22.45 5.54 -5.12
CA GLY A 190 -21.92 6.23 -3.95
C GLY A 190 -20.62 5.62 -3.39
N HIS A 191 -19.88 4.87 -4.20
CA HIS A 191 -18.59 4.24 -3.89
C HIS A 191 -18.63 3.18 -2.79
N ARG A 192 -19.79 2.67 -2.41
CA ARG A 192 -19.96 1.72 -1.30
C ARG A 192 -19.44 0.34 -1.67
N TRP A 193 -18.67 -0.25 -0.77
CA TRP A 193 -18.26 -1.65 -0.86
C TRP A 193 -19.32 -2.56 -0.21
N GLU A 194 -19.85 -3.51 -0.98
CA GLU A 194 -20.78 -4.53 -0.50
C GLU A 194 -20.15 -5.93 -0.67
N PRO A 195 -19.73 -6.58 0.44
CA PRO A 195 -19.01 -7.85 0.37
C PRO A 195 -19.79 -8.95 -0.34
N ARG A 196 -21.11 -8.97 -0.17
CA ARG A 196 -22.00 -10.00 -0.75
C ARG A 196 -22.18 -9.88 -2.25
N LYS A 197 -21.85 -8.72 -2.82
CA LYS A 197 -21.96 -8.46 -4.26
C LYS A 197 -20.64 -8.59 -4.98
N GLN A 198 -19.56 -8.93 -4.26
CA GLN A 198 -18.27 -9.14 -4.90
C GLN A 198 -18.29 -10.39 -5.75
N ARG A 199 -17.78 -10.26 -6.96
CA ARG A 199 -17.76 -11.35 -7.95
C ARG A 199 -16.57 -12.27 -7.66
N PRO A 200 -16.72 -13.61 -7.83
CA PRO A 200 -15.60 -14.53 -7.67
C PRO A 200 -14.56 -14.34 -8.77
N GLU A 201 -13.29 -14.51 -8.40
CA GLU A 201 -12.12 -14.43 -9.30
C GLU A 201 -11.63 -15.84 -9.63
N PHE A 202 -12.47 -16.62 -10.33
CA PHE A 202 -12.10 -17.96 -10.79
C PHE A 202 -11.13 -17.88 -11.97
N TRP A 203 -10.13 -18.75 -11.96
CA TRP A 203 -9.21 -18.91 -13.09
C TRP A 203 -8.48 -17.62 -13.50
N ARG A 204 -8.25 -16.70 -12.57
CA ARG A 204 -7.68 -15.37 -12.83
C ARG A 204 -8.54 -14.53 -13.80
N THR A 205 -9.81 -14.83 -13.92
CA THR A 205 -10.72 -14.09 -14.80
C THR A 205 -11.10 -12.77 -14.16
N ALA A 206 -10.76 -11.67 -14.81
CA ALA A 206 -11.19 -10.33 -14.40
C ALA A 206 -12.69 -10.15 -14.70
N ASN A 207 -13.48 -9.82 -13.68
CA ASN A 207 -14.90 -9.54 -13.86
C ASN A 207 -15.14 -8.04 -13.81
N THR A 208 -14.95 -7.37 -14.95
CA THR A 208 -14.81 -5.92 -15.08
C THR A 208 -16.09 -5.19 -15.47
N GLN A 209 -17.21 -5.88 -15.73
CA GLN A 209 -18.46 -5.23 -16.15
C GLN A 209 -19.01 -4.32 -15.05
N LEU A 210 -19.42 -3.11 -15.44
CA LEU A 210 -20.06 -2.12 -14.58
C LEU A 210 -21.49 -1.84 -15.02
N ALA A 211 -22.42 -1.80 -14.05
CA ALA A 211 -23.73 -1.21 -14.23
C ALA A 211 -23.67 0.32 -14.04
N PRO A 212 -24.68 1.08 -14.49
CA PRO A 212 -24.73 2.52 -14.28
C PRO A 212 -24.54 2.92 -12.80
N GLY A 213 -23.63 3.86 -12.55
CA GLY A 213 -23.28 4.36 -11.22
C GLY A 213 -22.35 3.47 -10.40
N GLN A 214 -21.96 2.30 -10.90
CA GLN A 214 -20.93 1.47 -10.29
C GLN A 214 -19.52 1.91 -10.73
N SER A 215 -18.53 1.60 -9.92
CA SER A 215 -17.11 1.78 -10.25
C SER A 215 -16.29 0.60 -9.74
N MET A 216 -15.03 0.50 -10.17
CA MET A 216 -14.11 -0.56 -9.76
C MET A 216 -12.95 0.00 -8.92
N ARG A 217 -12.56 -0.71 -7.86
CA ARG A 217 -11.24 -0.55 -7.25
C ARG A 217 -10.38 -1.71 -7.70
N VAL A 218 -9.18 -1.41 -8.17
CA VAL A 218 -8.26 -2.42 -8.71
C VAL A 218 -7.00 -2.46 -7.85
N PHE A 219 -6.58 -3.66 -7.44
CA PHE A 219 -5.48 -3.86 -6.51
C PHE A 219 -4.40 -4.79 -7.08
N PRO A 220 -3.49 -4.26 -7.92
CA PRO A 220 -2.43 -5.08 -8.53
C PRO A 220 -1.47 -5.72 -7.52
N LEU A 221 -1.32 -5.11 -6.34
CA LEU A 221 -0.48 -5.63 -5.26
C LEU A 221 -1.22 -6.55 -4.27
N SER A 222 -2.44 -7.00 -4.60
CA SER A 222 -3.30 -7.74 -3.68
C SER A 222 -2.62 -8.95 -3.03
N ASN A 223 -1.81 -9.68 -3.78
CA ASN A 223 -1.12 -10.90 -3.35
C ASN A 223 0.31 -10.67 -2.83
N TRP A 224 0.77 -9.42 -2.79
CA TRP A 224 2.09 -9.05 -2.29
C TRP A 224 2.11 -8.94 -0.77
N THR A 225 3.20 -9.36 -0.15
CA THR A 225 3.51 -9.05 1.26
C THR A 225 4.25 -7.72 1.38
N GLU A 226 4.39 -7.20 2.62
CA GLU A 226 5.22 -6.01 2.86
C GLU A 226 6.67 -6.27 2.45
N LEU A 227 7.18 -7.47 2.72
CA LEU A 227 8.54 -7.85 2.35
C LEU A 227 8.74 -7.92 0.84
N ASP A 228 7.75 -8.44 0.09
CA ASP A 228 7.81 -8.45 -1.38
C ASP A 228 7.94 -7.04 -1.95
N VAL A 229 7.20 -6.08 -1.39
CA VAL A 229 7.29 -4.67 -1.78
C VAL A 229 8.70 -4.13 -1.56
N TRP A 230 9.31 -4.37 -0.39
CA TRP A 230 10.65 -3.92 -0.08
C TRP A 230 11.72 -4.57 -0.94
N ARG A 231 11.64 -5.89 -1.14
CA ARG A 231 12.55 -6.64 -2.02
C ARG A 231 12.42 -6.22 -3.49
N TYR A 232 11.21 -5.88 -3.91
CA TYR A 232 11.00 -5.38 -5.27
C TYR A 232 11.55 -3.97 -5.45
N ILE A 233 11.41 -3.10 -4.44
CA ILE A 233 12.05 -1.77 -4.43
C ILE A 233 13.57 -1.90 -4.55
N GLU A 234 14.17 -2.85 -3.83
CA GLU A 234 15.61 -3.15 -3.91
C GLU A 234 16.01 -3.64 -5.31
N ARG A 235 15.29 -4.63 -5.83
CA ARG A 235 15.58 -5.25 -7.12
C ARG A 235 15.51 -4.27 -8.30
N GLU A 236 14.47 -3.46 -8.33
CA GLU A 236 14.21 -2.52 -9.42
C GLU A 236 14.80 -1.12 -9.17
N ASN A 237 15.48 -0.93 -8.03
CA ASN A 237 16.03 0.37 -7.60
C ASN A 237 14.98 1.50 -7.66
N ILE A 238 13.80 1.26 -7.08
CA ILE A 238 12.68 2.20 -7.11
C ILE A 238 12.95 3.35 -6.14
N GLU A 239 12.87 4.58 -6.63
CA GLU A 239 12.95 5.76 -5.76
C GLU A 239 11.73 5.84 -4.83
N ILE A 240 12.00 6.05 -3.54
CA ILE A 240 11.00 6.22 -2.47
C ILE A 240 11.37 7.44 -1.60
N PRO A 241 10.41 8.00 -0.85
CA PRO A 241 10.69 9.10 0.07
C PRO A 241 11.75 8.74 1.14
N SER A 242 12.63 9.69 1.43
CA SER A 242 13.68 9.54 2.45
C SER A 242 13.14 9.30 3.87
N LEU A 243 11.85 9.58 4.10
CA LEU A 243 11.15 9.33 5.37
C LEU A 243 11.13 7.85 5.81
N TYR A 244 11.35 6.93 4.88
CA TYR A 244 11.45 5.50 5.18
C TYR A 244 12.79 5.12 5.81
N PHE A 245 13.81 5.96 5.68
CA PHE A 245 15.15 5.74 6.23
C PHE A 245 15.36 6.51 7.52
N ALA A 246 16.13 5.93 8.43
CA ALA A 246 16.50 6.55 9.69
C ALA A 246 17.28 7.84 9.46
N LYS A 247 16.87 8.89 10.14
CA LYS A 247 17.51 10.20 10.11
C LYS A 247 17.19 10.94 11.41
N GLU A 248 18.11 11.81 11.87
CA GLU A 248 17.86 12.73 12.95
C GLU A 248 16.73 13.69 12.59
N ARG A 249 15.62 13.61 13.37
CA ARG A 249 14.41 14.42 13.16
C ARG A 249 13.89 14.95 14.47
N PRO A 250 13.31 16.18 14.50
CA PRO A 250 12.67 16.71 15.69
C PRO A 250 11.36 15.96 15.94
N VAL A 251 11.23 15.33 17.11
CA VAL A 251 10.05 14.57 17.50
C VAL A 251 9.56 14.98 18.89
N VAL A 252 8.27 14.88 19.11
CA VAL A 252 7.63 14.92 20.43
C VAL A 252 7.01 13.57 20.72
N GLN A 253 6.83 13.25 22.01
CA GLN A 253 6.20 12.00 22.43
C GLN A 253 4.80 12.32 22.96
N ARG A 254 3.76 11.78 22.31
CA ARG A 254 2.35 11.89 22.74
C ARG A 254 1.69 10.52 22.70
N ASP A 255 1.01 10.15 23.76
CA ASP A 255 0.27 8.88 23.88
C ASP A 255 1.11 7.63 23.49
N GLY A 256 2.39 7.65 23.84
CA GLY A 256 3.34 6.57 23.54
C GLY A 256 3.87 6.54 22.09
N ALA A 257 3.41 7.43 21.22
CA ALA A 257 3.89 7.56 19.85
C ALA A 257 4.91 8.70 19.70
N LEU A 258 5.90 8.51 18.83
CA LEU A 258 6.81 9.58 18.41
C LEU A 258 6.19 10.28 17.20
N ILE A 259 5.95 11.57 17.33
CA ILE A 259 5.38 12.41 16.28
C ILE A 259 6.43 13.41 15.82
N MET A 260 6.75 13.42 14.55
CA MET A 260 7.69 14.38 13.97
C MET A 260 7.05 15.77 13.93
N VAL A 261 7.81 16.78 14.30
CA VAL A 261 7.45 18.19 14.12
C VAL A 261 8.03 18.66 12.79
N ASP A 262 7.22 18.62 11.72
CA ASP A 262 7.66 18.90 10.36
C ASP A 262 7.68 20.40 10.03
N ASP A 263 6.73 21.15 10.58
CA ASP A 263 6.62 22.59 10.36
C ASP A 263 5.94 23.32 11.52
N GLU A 264 5.86 24.66 11.42
CA GLU A 264 5.32 25.57 12.43
C GLU A 264 3.81 25.43 12.68
N ARG A 265 3.08 24.72 11.83
CA ARG A 265 1.65 24.45 12.01
C ARG A 265 1.39 23.43 13.12
N PHE A 266 2.43 22.69 13.54
CA PHE A 266 2.29 21.70 14.60
C PHE A 266 2.15 22.40 15.97
N PRO A 267 1.01 22.28 16.65
CA PRO A 267 0.82 22.94 17.95
C PRO A 267 1.58 22.17 19.02
N LEU A 268 2.61 22.80 19.59
CA LEU A 268 3.31 22.30 20.77
C LEU A 268 2.48 22.58 22.01
N ASN A 269 2.43 21.65 22.95
CA ASN A 269 1.83 21.86 24.27
C ASN A 269 2.73 22.77 25.13
N GLU A 270 2.18 23.36 26.18
CA GLU A 270 2.96 24.18 27.11
C GLU A 270 4.12 23.37 27.70
N GLY A 271 5.34 23.87 27.55
CA GLY A 271 6.57 23.23 28.05
C GLY A 271 7.06 22.05 27.16
N GLU A 272 6.37 21.71 26.08
CA GLU A 272 6.80 20.65 25.16
C GLU A 272 7.92 21.16 24.25
N VAL A 273 9.05 20.48 24.25
CA VAL A 273 10.21 20.82 23.41
C VAL A 273 10.53 19.61 22.52
N PRO A 274 10.59 19.80 21.19
CA PRO A 274 11.00 18.74 20.28
C PRO A 274 12.43 18.24 20.56
N VAL A 275 12.62 16.94 20.58
CA VAL A 275 13.92 16.31 20.80
C VAL A 275 14.38 15.67 19.49
N MET A 276 15.66 15.86 19.16
CA MET A 276 16.26 15.19 17.99
C MET A 276 16.45 13.70 18.28
N LYS A 277 15.89 12.86 17.44
CA LYS A 277 16.04 11.40 17.51
C LYS A 277 16.24 10.80 16.13
N SER A 278 17.03 9.73 16.04
CA SER A 278 17.15 8.94 14.84
C SER A 278 15.88 8.11 14.64
N VAL A 279 15.02 8.54 13.71
CA VAL A 279 13.71 7.93 13.46
C VAL A 279 13.44 7.75 11.98
N ARG A 280 12.61 6.76 11.67
CA ARG A 280 12.02 6.52 10.35
C ARG A 280 10.52 6.27 10.45
N PHE A 281 9.86 6.19 9.30
CA PHE A 281 8.44 5.85 9.22
C PHE A 281 8.26 4.48 8.53
N ARG A 282 7.36 3.65 9.03
CA ARG A 282 6.94 2.40 8.35
C ARG A 282 5.85 2.66 7.31
N THR A 283 4.98 3.61 7.59
CA THR A 283 3.90 4.02 6.68
C THR A 283 3.83 5.54 6.62
N LEU A 284 3.55 6.07 5.43
CA LEU A 284 3.41 7.50 5.22
C LEU A 284 1.94 7.87 5.03
N GLY A 285 1.50 8.86 5.78
CA GLY A 285 0.13 9.38 5.77
C GLY A 285 0.10 10.89 5.92
N CYS A 286 -0.83 11.39 6.74
CA CYS A 286 -0.79 12.76 7.23
C CYS A 286 0.25 12.85 8.35
N TYR A 287 1.12 13.87 8.32
CA TYR A 287 2.30 13.85 9.18
C TYR A 287 1.99 13.79 10.69
N PRO A 288 0.99 14.51 11.22
CA PRO A 288 0.73 14.43 12.66
C PRO A 288 0.02 13.12 13.08
N LEU A 289 -0.44 12.30 12.10
CA LEU A 289 -1.13 11.04 12.31
C LEU A 289 -0.24 9.82 11.99
N SER A 290 0.99 10.05 11.56
CA SER A 290 1.98 9.01 11.25
C SER A 290 3.00 8.95 12.37
N GLY A 291 2.96 7.91 13.19
CA GLY A 291 3.96 7.66 14.22
C GLY A 291 5.30 7.26 13.59
N ALA A 292 6.37 7.86 14.10
CA ALA A 292 7.74 7.46 13.80
C ALA A 292 8.19 6.32 14.71
N VAL A 293 9.19 5.57 14.27
CA VAL A 293 9.88 4.54 15.06
C VAL A 293 11.35 4.86 15.15
N GLU A 294 11.95 4.66 16.32
CA GLU A 294 13.41 4.77 16.47
C GLU A 294 14.06 3.64 15.66
N SER A 295 15.07 3.99 14.89
CA SER A 295 15.77 3.05 14.03
C SER A 295 17.15 3.59 13.67
N THR A 296 18.03 2.69 13.28
CA THR A 296 19.35 2.98 12.71
C THR A 296 19.44 2.62 11.23
N ALA A 297 18.38 2.05 10.64
CA ALA A 297 18.34 1.64 9.23
C ALA A 297 18.26 2.87 8.33
N ASP A 298 19.38 3.37 7.87
CA ASP A 298 19.53 4.56 7.03
C ASP A 298 19.61 4.25 5.53
N ASN A 299 19.59 2.96 5.19
CA ASN A 299 19.62 2.45 3.82
C ASN A 299 18.65 1.27 3.64
N LEU A 300 18.43 0.86 2.39
CA LEU A 300 17.41 -0.15 2.05
C LEU A 300 17.80 -1.55 2.56
N ALA A 301 19.07 -1.91 2.53
CA ALA A 301 19.51 -3.24 2.98
C ALA A 301 19.28 -3.42 4.49
N ASP A 302 19.66 -2.44 5.30
CA ASP A 302 19.45 -2.46 6.75
C ASP A 302 17.95 -2.42 7.10
N LEU A 303 17.16 -1.66 6.32
CA LEU A 303 15.71 -1.62 6.48
C LEU A 303 15.07 -2.99 6.23
N ILE A 304 15.50 -3.71 5.20
CA ILE A 304 14.99 -5.05 4.90
C ILE A 304 15.33 -6.03 6.03
N VAL A 305 16.55 -6.00 6.53
CA VAL A 305 16.99 -6.82 7.69
C VAL A 305 16.14 -6.51 8.93
N GLU A 306 15.88 -5.24 9.20
CA GLU A 306 14.99 -4.83 10.30
C GLU A 306 13.56 -5.35 10.09
N MET A 307 13.04 -5.30 8.88
CA MET A 307 11.70 -5.79 8.55
C MET A 307 11.58 -7.31 8.70
N GLU A 308 12.57 -8.07 8.29
CA GLU A 308 12.60 -9.53 8.44
C GLU A 308 12.63 -9.99 9.90
N SER A 309 13.30 -9.21 10.76
CA SER A 309 13.32 -9.48 12.20
C SER A 309 12.07 -9.03 12.94
N SER A 310 11.28 -8.16 12.35
CA SER A 310 10.11 -7.56 12.99
C SER A 310 8.89 -8.47 12.95
N LYS A 311 8.33 -8.80 14.13
CA LYS A 311 7.04 -9.49 14.27
C LYS A 311 5.85 -8.52 14.39
N ILE A 312 6.08 -7.22 14.27
CA ILE A 312 5.09 -6.18 14.48
C ILE A 312 4.39 -5.86 13.17
N SER A 313 3.06 -5.78 13.16
CA SER A 313 2.28 -5.38 11.99
C SER A 313 2.71 -4.00 11.46
N GLU A 314 2.73 -3.83 10.14
CA GLU A 314 2.98 -2.56 9.46
C GLU A 314 2.12 -1.42 10.00
N ARG A 315 0.89 -1.70 10.39
CA ARG A 315 -0.09 -0.71 10.85
C ARG A 315 0.05 -0.29 12.32
N ALA A 316 0.89 -0.97 13.10
CA ALA A 316 1.01 -0.72 14.55
C ALA A 316 1.44 0.71 14.92
N GLY A 317 2.04 1.47 13.98
CA GLY A 317 2.43 2.87 14.18
C GLY A 317 1.39 3.91 13.71
N ARG A 318 0.21 3.48 13.24
CA ARG A 318 -0.84 4.41 12.78
C ARG A 318 -1.76 4.81 13.92
N LEU A 319 -1.77 6.09 14.29
CA LEU A 319 -2.65 6.60 15.35
C LEU A 319 -4.14 6.37 15.05
N ILE A 320 -4.53 6.40 13.78
CA ILE A 320 -5.92 6.15 13.35
C ILE A 320 -6.45 4.75 13.69
N ASP A 321 -5.58 3.77 13.89
CA ASP A 321 -5.98 2.40 14.20
C ASP A 321 -6.10 2.15 15.72
N GLY A 322 -5.55 3.05 16.55
CA GLY A 322 -5.62 3.01 18.02
C GLY A 322 -6.83 3.70 18.63
N GLU A 323 -7.41 4.68 17.92
CA GLU A 323 -8.65 5.34 18.34
C GLU A 323 -9.83 4.45 17.94
N GLY A 324 -10.63 3.91 18.87
CA GLY A 324 -11.75 2.98 18.69
C GLY A 324 -12.83 3.31 17.65
N GLY A 325 -12.43 3.94 16.57
CA GLY A 325 -13.23 4.26 15.40
C GLY A 325 -13.38 3.05 14.48
N GLY A 326 -14.57 2.73 14.14
CA GLY A 326 -15.14 1.62 13.38
C GLY A 326 -14.19 0.76 12.53
N SER A 327 -14.52 -0.51 12.41
CA SER A 327 -13.70 -1.45 11.65
C SER A 327 -13.40 -0.92 10.22
N MET A 328 -12.31 -1.33 9.61
CA MET A 328 -12.01 -0.99 8.21
C MET A 328 -13.14 -1.38 7.25
N GLU A 329 -13.95 -2.37 7.59
CA GLU A 329 -15.15 -2.73 6.83
C GLU A 329 -16.19 -1.60 6.84
N ALA A 330 -16.39 -0.93 7.98
CA ALA A 330 -17.27 0.23 8.08
C ALA A 330 -16.73 1.40 7.23
N LYS A 331 -15.42 1.67 7.31
CA LYS A 331 -14.77 2.71 6.47
C LYS A 331 -14.90 2.43 4.97
N LYS A 332 -14.79 1.17 4.55
CA LYS A 332 -15.03 0.77 3.14
C LYS A 332 -16.49 0.93 2.72
N ALA A 333 -17.45 0.70 3.62
CA ALA A 333 -18.85 0.96 3.35
C ALA A 333 -19.10 2.45 3.07
N GLU A 334 -18.30 3.35 3.62
CA GLU A 334 -18.35 4.79 3.37
C GLU A 334 -17.58 5.22 2.10
N GLY A 335 -16.93 4.28 1.40
CA GLY A 335 -16.13 4.54 0.21
C GLY A 335 -14.65 4.81 0.46
N TYR A 336 -14.13 4.51 1.65
CA TYR A 336 -12.70 4.53 1.92
C TYR A 336 -11.95 3.52 1.04
N PHE A 337 -10.70 3.86 0.72
CA PHE A 337 -9.83 3.04 -0.14
C PHE A 337 -8.92 2.13 0.69
#